data_d78808ffcba5719765fded42eb7cf5ff
#
_entry.id   d78808ffcba5719765fded42eb7cf5ff
#
_cell.length_a   1.000
_cell.length_b   1.000
_cell.length_c   1.000
_cell.angle_alpha   90.00
_cell.angle_beta   90.00
_cell.angle_gamma   90.00
#
_symmetry.space_group_name_H-M   'P 1'
#
loop_
_entity.id
_entity.type
_entity.pdbx_description
1 polymer ?
#
loop_
_entity_poly.entity_id
_entity_poly.type
_entity_poly.pdbx_seq_one_letter_code
_entity_poly.pdbx_strand_id
1 'polypeptide(L)'
;MKAPRRYFDPLAIGAPRPLVELPSRLERMIHFVPPHNEKVLAKTAELVGQVDVVLGNLEDAIPVESKKAARDSLIAMAKKTDFGSTGLWARVNALNSPWFIDDMTRLVGEIGDRLGVVMAPKIEGDWDIHFLDQYLALLEARNGLKRPILVHAILETAQGVNNVGAIAAASPRMQGMSLGPADLAASRAMKTTRVGGGHPGYRVLADAAEASAERASFQQDPWHYTIVRMVDACAANGIKPFYG
;
A
#
# COMPACT_ATOMS: atom_id res chain seq x y z
N MET A 1 -1.97 -15.49 -22.12
CA MET A 1 -3.12 -15.75 -21.24
C MET A 1 -2.60 -15.77 -19.83
N LYS A 2 -3.17 -14.95 -18.94
CA LYS A 2 -2.72 -14.86 -17.56
C LYS A 2 -3.15 -16.12 -16.80
N ALA A 3 -2.25 -16.77 -16.08
CA ALA A 3 -2.61 -17.93 -15.27
C ALA A 3 -3.60 -17.47 -14.16
N PRO A 4 -4.74 -18.13 -13.99
CA PRO A 4 -5.64 -17.84 -12.89
C PRO A 4 -4.93 -18.03 -11.54
N ARG A 5 -5.26 -17.20 -10.53
CA ARG A 5 -4.68 -17.28 -9.17
C ARG A 5 -4.71 -18.68 -8.56
N ARG A 6 -5.75 -19.46 -8.85
CA ARG A 6 -5.92 -20.84 -8.36
C ARG A 6 -4.83 -21.83 -8.79
N TYR A 7 -3.99 -21.46 -9.76
CA TYR A 7 -2.89 -22.31 -10.24
C TYR A 7 -1.53 -21.94 -9.66
N PHE A 8 -1.46 -20.91 -8.81
CA PHE A 8 -0.21 -20.61 -8.12
C PHE A 8 -0.02 -21.53 -6.93
N ASP A 9 1.16 -22.15 -6.87
CA ASP A 9 1.61 -22.89 -5.70
C ASP A 9 2.30 -21.98 -4.69
N PRO A 10 2.34 -22.36 -3.39
CA PRO A 10 3.14 -21.65 -2.41
C PRO A 10 4.61 -21.66 -2.79
N LEU A 11 5.29 -20.51 -2.63
CA LEU A 11 6.72 -20.37 -2.93
C LEU A 11 7.64 -21.02 -1.88
N ALA A 12 7.09 -21.46 -0.74
CA ALA A 12 7.84 -22.16 0.29
C ALA A 12 7.07 -23.39 0.79
N ILE A 13 7.77 -24.47 1.09
CA ILE A 13 7.18 -25.67 1.69
C ILE A 13 6.60 -25.29 3.07
N GLY A 14 5.31 -25.57 3.25
CA GLY A 14 4.58 -25.24 4.48
C GLY A 14 3.96 -23.84 4.50
N ALA A 15 4.19 -23.02 3.49
CA ALA A 15 3.46 -21.77 3.34
C ALA A 15 1.99 -22.01 2.98
N PRO A 16 1.07 -21.09 3.38
CA PRO A 16 -0.33 -21.18 2.98
C PRO A 16 -0.47 -21.01 1.47
N ARG A 17 -1.49 -21.65 0.90
CA ARG A 17 -1.79 -21.46 -0.53
C ARG A 17 -2.22 -20.04 -0.83
N PRO A 18 -1.84 -19.48 -1.98
CA PRO A 18 -2.35 -18.20 -2.44
C PRO A 18 -3.88 -18.19 -2.50
N LEU A 19 -4.47 -17.03 -2.23
CA LEU A 19 -5.92 -16.88 -2.34
C LEU A 19 -6.33 -16.95 -3.82
N VAL A 20 -7.39 -17.69 -4.11
CA VAL A 20 -8.01 -17.77 -5.44
C VAL A 20 -8.67 -16.44 -5.79
N GLU A 21 -9.36 -15.86 -4.81
CA GLU A 21 -10.03 -14.57 -4.91
C GLU A 21 -9.67 -13.69 -3.71
N LEU A 22 -9.54 -12.39 -3.94
CA LEU A 22 -9.32 -11.45 -2.86
C LEU A 22 -10.59 -11.37 -1.99
N PRO A 23 -10.43 -11.28 -0.66
CA PRO A 23 -11.58 -11.10 0.22
C PRO A 23 -12.36 -9.84 -0.15
N SER A 24 -13.68 -9.99 -0.28
CA SER A 24 -14.58 -8.84 -0.44
C SER A 24 -14.74 -8.14 0.90
N ARG A 25 -13.89 -7.16 1.17
CA ARG A 25 -13.93 -6.32 2.37
C ARG A 25 -14.01 -4.86 1.98
N LEU A 26 -14.70 -4.07 2.80
CA LEU A 26 -14.65 -2.63 2.71
C LEU A 26 -13.26 -2.17 3.19
N GLU A 27 -12.62 -1.32 2.41
CA GLU A 27 -11.30 -0.77 2.70
C GLU A 27 -11.25 0.69 2.24
N ARG A 28 -12.37 1.42 2.41
CA ARG A 28 -12.54 2.82 1.98
C ARG A 28 -11.84 3.79 2.92
N MET A 29 -11.78 3.44 4.21
CA MET A 29 -11.13 4.26 5.22
C MET A 29 -9.97 3.49 5.83
N ILE A 30 -8.75 3.87 5.42
CA ILE A 30 -7.50 3.35 5.97
C ILE A 30 -6.92 4.42 6.90
N HIS A 31 -6.93 4.16 8.20
CA HIS A 31 -6.42 5.10 9.19
C HIS A 31 -4.97 4.78 9.55
N PHE A 32 -4.07 5.71 9.24
CA PHE A 32 -2.64 5.60 9.56
C PHE A 32 -2.38 5.91 11.02
N VAL A 33 -1.77 4.98 11.72
CA VAL A 33 -1.37 5.12 13.13
C VAL A 33 0.17 5.15 13.20
N PRO A 34 0.79 6.26 13.66
CA PRO A 34 2.22 6.33 13.91
C PRO A 34 2.55 5.72 15.29
N PRO A 35 3.12 4.48 15.36
CA PRO A 35 3.20 3.73 16.61
C PRO A 35 4.21 4.30 17.63
N HIS A 36 5.09 5.23 17.23
CA HIS A 36 5.97 5.95 18.15
C HIS A 36 5.22 7.01 18.99
N ASN A 37 4.02 7.38 18.57
CA ASN A 37 3.19 8.34 19.31
C ASN A 37 2.22 7.58 20.23
N GLU A 38 2.59 7.48 21.51
CA GLU A 38 1.81 6.74 22.52
C GLU A 38 0.37 7.24 22.66
N LYS A 39 0.14 8.56 22.52
CA LYS A 39 -1.21 9.15 22.63
C LYS A 39 -2.12 8.72 21.49
N VAL A 40 -1.57 8.63 20.27
CA VAL A 40 -2.32 8.16 19.09
C VAL A 40 -2.54 6.65 19.20
N LEU A 41 -1.50 5.92 19.61
CA LEU A 41 -1.56 4.49 19.77
C LEU A 41 -2.61 4.05 20.80
N ALA A 42 -2.69 4.75 21.95
CA ALA A 42 -3.67 4.47 22.99
C ALA A 42 -5.13 4.60 22.52
N LYS A 43 -5.39 5.46 21.53
CA LYS A 43 -6.72 5.65 20.92
C LYS A 43 -7.07 4.64 19.83
N THR A 44 -6.15 3.75 19.48
CA THR A 44 -6.40 2.79 18.37
C THR A 44 -7.60 1.89 18.66
N ALA A 45 -7.81 1.50 19.91
CA ALA A 45 -8.98 0.69 20.28
C ALA A 45 -10.32 1.41 20.02
N GLU A 46 -10.33 2.75 20.10
CA GLU A 46 -11.53 3.55 19.82
C GLU A 46 -11.85 3.60 18.30
N LEU A 47 -10.84 3.39 17.46
CA LEU A 47 -11.01 3.39 16.00
C LEU A 47 -11.61 2.07 15.47
N VAL A 48 -11.46 1.00 16.24
CA VAL A 48 -11.99 -0.31 15.84
C VAL A 48 -13.50 -0.22 15.67
N GLY A 49 -14.00 -0.70 14.54
CA GLY A 49 -15.41 -0.61 14.16
C GLY A 49 -15.84 0.75 13.57
N GLN A 50 -15.00 1.80 13.68
CA GLN A 50 -15.24 3.11 13.07
C GLN A 50 -14.53 3.27 11.71
N VAL A 51 -13.44 2.52 11.50
CA VAL A 51 -12.66 2.53 10.26
C VAL A 51 -12.60 1.13 9.66
N ASP A 52 -12.45 1.05 8.35
CA ASP A 52 -12.34 -0.25 7.67
C ASP A 52 -10.97 -0.91 7.95
N VAL A 53 -9.90 -0.09 8.06
CA VAL A 53 -8.52 -0.56 8.28
C VAL A 53 -7.78 0.36 9.25
N VAL A 54 -7.12 -0.24 10.23
CA VAL A 54 -6.05 0.39 11.02
C VAL A 54 -4.71 -0.01 10.41
N LEU A 55 -3.92 0.97 10.01
CA LEU A 55 -2.60 0.77 9.41
C LEU A 55 -1.50 1.29 10.33
N GLY A 56 -0.72 0.40 10.91
CA GLY A 56 0.50 0.75 11.64
C GLY A 56 1.59 1.20 10.67
N ASN A 57 2.05 2.44 10.84
CA ASN A 57 3.05 3.02 9.95
C ASN A 57 4.45 2.99 10.56
N LEU A 58 5.40 2.27 9.93
CA LEU A 58 6.80 2.19 10.36
C LEU A 58 7.75 2.98 9.46
N GLU A 59 7.22 3.60 8.39
CA GLU A 59 8.01 4.26 7.35
C GLU A 59 8.18 5.77 7.64
N ASP A 60 8.20 6.64 6.67
CA ASP A 60 8.65 8.04 6.67
C ASP A 60 8.14 8.92 7.83
N ALA A 61 6.98 8.67 8.38
CA ALA A 61 6.47 9.40 9.55
C ALA A 61 7.20 9.08 10.87
N ILE A 62 8.12 8.10 10.86
CA ILE A 62 8.82 7.65 12.06
C ILE A 62 10.28 8.11 12.03
N PRO A 63 10.74 8.89 13.01
CA PRO A 63 12.16 9.24 13.14
C PRO A 63 13.06 8.01 13.19
N VAL A 64 14.26 8.13 12.65
CA VAL A 64 15.23 7.02 12.54
C VAL A 64 15.49 6.35 13.89
N GLU A 65 15.72 7.14 14.93
CA GLU A 65 15.96 6.68 16.29
C GLU A 65 14.76 5.98 16.92
N SER A 66 13.56 6.21 16.40
CA SER A 66 12.31 5.64 16.91
C SER A 66 11.84 4.39 16.15
N LYS A 67 12.50 4.00 15.05
CA LYS A 67 12.08 2.88 14.19
C LYS A 67 11.88 1.57 14.95
N LYS A 68 12.83 1.21 15.81
CA LYS A 68 12.73 -0.01 16.63
C LYS A 68 11.59 0.08 17.65
N ALA A 69 11.50 1.18 18.38
CA ALA A 69 10.45 1.39 19.39
C ALA A 69 9.05 1.41 18.74
N ALA A 70 8.90 2.03 17.58
CA ALA A 70 7.65 2.06 16.82
C ALA A 70 7.19 0.65 16.43
N ARG A 71 8.11 -0.21 15.94
CA ARG A 71 7.82 -1.61 15.65
C ARG A 71 7.36 -2.37 16.89
N ASP A 72 8.08 -2.23 18.01
CA ASP A 72 7.73 -2.88 19.27
C ASP A 72 6.35 -2.44 19.77
N SER A 73 6.05 -1.14 19.68
CA SER A 73 4.77 -0.56 20.06
C SER A 73 3.63 -1.04 19.16
N LEU A 74 3.83 -1.12 17.84
CA LEU A 74 2.84 -1.65 16.90
C LEU A 74 2.49 -3.10 17.24
N ILE A 75 3.49 -3.94 17.48
CA ILE A 75 3.30 -5.35 17.83
C ILE A 75 2.55 -5.47 19.16
N ALA A 76 2.95 -4.69 20.18
CA ALA A 76 2.29 -4.70 21.47
C ALA A 76 0.82 -4.27 21.37
N MET A 77 0.53 -3.23 20.60
CA MET A 77 -0.83 -2.76 20.33
C MET A 77 -1.65 -3.85 19.62
N ALA A 78 -1.11 -4.43 18.57
CA ALA A 78 -1.79 -5.47 17.81
C ALA A 78 -2.12 -6.72 18.63
N LYS A 79 -1.26 -7.10 19.57
CA LYS A 79 -1.51 -8.22 20.49
C LYS A 79 -2.64 -7.93 21.50
N LYS A 80 -2.80 -6.68 21.91
CA LYS A 80 -3.78 -6.27 22.95
C LYS A 80 -5.15 -5.92 22.39
N THR A 81 -5.23 -5.49 21.12
CA THR A 81 -6.45 -4.98 20.49
C THR A 81 -7.22 -6.12 19.83
N ASP A 82 -8.51 -6.23 20.13
CA ASP A 82 -9.43 -7.02 19.33
C ASP A 82 -9.94 -6.15 18.18
N PHE A 83 -9.57 -6.50 16.96
CA PHE A 83 -9.92 -5.73 15.76
C PHE A 83 -11.30 -6.04 15.19
N GLY A 84 -11.96 -7.13 15.65
CA GLY A 84 -13.26 -7.52 15.12
C GLY A 84 -13.27 -7.61 13.59
N SER A 85 -14.10 -6.77 12.94
CA SER A 85 -14.18 -6.67 11.47
C SER A 85 -13.17 -5.69 10.85
N THR A 86 -12.54 -4.82 11.65
CA THR A 86 -11.52 -3.86 11.19
C THR A 86 -10.24 -4.59 10.77
N GLY A 87 -9.70 -4.29 9.59
CA GLY A 87 -8.45 -4.87 9.12
C GLY A 87 -7.24 -4.28 9.84
N LEU A 88 -6.26 -5.12 10.17
CA LEU A 88 -4.93 -4.66 10.60
C LEU A 88 -3.96 -4.76 9.43
N TRP A 89 -3.40 -3.63 9.04
CA TRP A 89 -2.34 -3.52 8.04
C TRP A 89 -1.07 -2.93 8.66
N ALA A 90 0.07 -3.11 7.99
CA ALA A 90 1.32 -2.47 8.39
C ALA A 90 2.05 -1.90 7.17
N ARG A 91 2.38 -0.60 7.19
CA ARG A 91 3.34 -0.03 6.25
C ARG A 91 4.74 -0.23 6.82
N VAL A 92 5.52 -1.07 6.15
CA VAL A 92 6.90 -1.38 6.50
C VAL A 92 7.86 -0.35 5.92
N ASN A 93 9.10 -0.36 6.38
CA ASN A 93 10.14 0.44 5.75
C ASN A 93 10.43 -0.06 4.33
N ALA A 94 10.98 0.80 3.48
CA ALA A 94 11.33 0.46 2.10
C ALA A 94 12.30 -0.74 2.03
N LEU A 95 12.21 -1.53 0.94
CA LEU A 95 12.99 -2.76 0.76
C LEU A 95 14.50 -2.56 0.84
N ASN A 96 14.97 -1.38 0.45
CA ASN A 96 16.38 -0.98 0.49
C ASN A 96 16.80 -0.35 1.83
N SER A 97 15.91 -0.36 2.84
CA SER A 97 16.23 0.19 4.17
C SER A 97 16.82 -0.87 5.10
N PRO A 98 17.67 -0.47 6.08
CA PRO A 98 18.23 -1.41 7.04
C PRO A 98 17.19 -1.99 8.02
N TRP A 99 15.99 -1.41 8.10
CA TRP A 99 14.92 -1.84 9.02
C TRP A 99 13.96 -2.86 8.42
N PHE A 100 13.93 -3.00 7.09
CA PHE A 100 12.93 -3.80 6.39
C PHE A 100 12.91 -5.27 6.85
N ILE A 101 14.06 -5.92 6.95
CA ILE A 101 14.17 -7.33 7.34
C ILE A 101 13.62 -7.56 8.74
N ASP A 102 13.97 -6.68 9.67
CA ASP A 102 13.46 -6.74 11.03
C ASP A 102 11.96 -6.48 11.11
N ASP A 103 11.45 -5.51 10.33
CA ASP A 103 10.02 -5.23 10.26
C ASP A 103 9.27 -6.49 9.85
N MET A 104 9.65 -7.07 8.74
CA MET A 104 8.98 -8.26 8.19
C MET A 104 9.08 -9.46 9.12
N THR A 105 10.28 -9.76 9.61
CA THR A 105 10.52 -10.93 10.47
C THR A 105 9.70 -10.84 11.74
N ARG A 106 9.67 -9.67 12.38
CA ARG A 106 8.99 -9.48 13.64
C ARG A 106 7.48 -9.36 13.50
N LEU A 107 6.99 -8.59 12.53
CA LEU A 107 5.55 -8.48 12.30
C LEU A 107 4.93 -9.83 11.95
N VAL A 108 5.54 -10.57 11.01
CA VAL A 108 5.01 -11.88 10.61
C VAL A 108 5.14 -12.90 11.73
N GLY A 109 6.26 -12.90 12.46
CA GLY A 109 6.50 -13.86 13.55
C GLY A 109 5.63 -13.63 14.78
N GLU A 110 5.27 -12.38 15.08
CA GLU A 110 4.61 -12.05 16.33
C GLU A 110 3.10 -11.75 16.20
N ILE A 111 2.67 -11.27 15.02
CA ILE A 111 1.26 -10.88 14.78
C ILE A 111 0.76 -11.28 13.38
N GLY A 112 1.46 -12.18 12.68
CA GLY A 112 1.12 -12.57 11.32
C GLY A 112 -0.26 -13.21 11.17
N ASP A 113 -0.79 -13.84 12.20
CA ASP A 113 -2.15 -14.39 12.26
C ASP A 113 -3.24 -13.30 12.23
N ARG A 114 -2.91 -12.07 12.63
CA ARG A 114 -3.79 -10.89 12.66
C ARG A 114 -3.54 -9.94 11.51
N LEU A 115 -2.30 -9.90 10.99
CA LEU A 115 -1.88 -9.01 9.91
C LEU A 115 -2.50 -9.45 8.58
N GLY A 116 -3.35 -8.59 8.01
CA GLY A 116 -4.00 -8.87 6.73
C GLY A 116 -3.17 -8.50 5.53
N VAL A 117 -2.50 -7.36 5.59
CA VAL A 117 -1.77 -6.77 4.45
C VAL A 117 -0.48 -6.10 4.93
N VAL A 118 0.59 -6.31 4.20
CA VAL A 118 1.81 -5.51 4.25
C VAL A 118 1.75 -4.46 3.15
N MET A 119 1.78 -3.19 3.53
CA MET A 119 1.89 -2.08 2.60
C MET A 119 3.37 -1.75 2.40
N ALA A 120 3.85 -1.94 1.17
CA ALA A 120 5.24 -1.78 0.79
C ALA A 120 5.45 -0.46 0.04
N PRO A 121 6.25 0.48 0.58
CA PRO A 121 6.56 1.75 -0.05
C PRO A 121 7.62 1.58 -1.14
N LYS A 122 7.70 2.57 -2.03
CA LYS A 122 8.78 2.76 -3.02
C LYS A 122 9.00 1.53 -3.92
N ILE A 123 7.91 0.87 -4.30
CA ILE A 123 7.95 -0.26 -5.24
C ILE A 123 8.23 0.24 -6.65
N GLU A 124 9.27 -0.31 -7.28
CA GLU A 124 9.75 0.11 -8.58
C GLU A 124 9.52 -0.89 -9.71
N GLY A 125 9.29 -2.16 -9.38
CA GLY A 125 9.06 -3.20 -10.38
C GLY A 125 8.44 -4.47 -9.82
N ASP A 126 8.16 -5.41 -10.73
CA ASP A 126 7.70 -6.76 -10.41
C ASP A 126 8.72 -7.56 -9.59
N TRP A 127 10.02 -7.30 -9.76
CA TRP A 127 11.09 -7.90 -8.96
C TRP A 127 10.96 -7.61 -7.46
N ASP A 128 10.52 -6.41 -7.08
CA ASP A 128 10.27 -6.06 -5.68
C ASP A 128 9.12 -6.89 -5.10
N ILE A 129 8.06 -7.05 -5.88
CA ILE A 129 6.90 -7.86 -5.49
C ILE A 129 7.27 -9.36 -5.45
N HIS A 130 8.07 -9.85 -6.38
CA HIS A 130 8.56 -11.24 -6.37
C HIS A 130 9.41 -11.52 -5.12
N PHE A 131 10.29 -10.58 -4.76
CA PHE A 131 11.06 -10.69 -3.52
C PHE A 131 10.16 -10.72 -2.28
N LEU A 132 9.19 -9.79 -2.20
CA LEU A 132 8.22 -9.75 -1.10
C LEU A 132 7.40 -11.04 -1.00
N ASP A 133 6.92 -11.56 -2.12
CA ASP A 133 6.14 -12.79 -2.16
C ASP A 133 6.94 -13.99 -1.66
N GLN A 134 8.18 -14.15 -2.14
CA GLN A 134 9.08 -15.21 -1.69
C GLN A 134 9.41 -15.07 -0.20
N TYR A 135 9.70 -13.85 0.26
CA TYR A 135 10.08 -13.60 1.65
C TYR A 135 8.92 -13.84 2.60
N LEU A 136 7.72 -13.37 2.24
CA LEU A 136 6.49 -13.66 3.00
C LEU A 136 6.23 -15.17 3.08
N ALA A 137 6.35 -15.88 1.96
CA ALA A 137 6.13 -17.33 1.96
C ALA A 137 7.08 -18.06 2.93
N LEU A 138 8.35 -17.67 2.96
CA LEU A 138 9.34 -18.24 3.91
C LEU A 138 8.98 -17.93 5.37
N LEU A 139 8.59 -16.69 5.66
CA LEU A 139 8.20 -16.29 7.02
C LEU A 139 6.90 -16.94 7.46
N GLU A 140 5.91 -17.05 6.58
CA GLU A 140 4.64 -17.72 6.84
C GLU A 140 4.83 -19.21 7.12
N ALA A 141 5.64 -19.90 6.30
CA ALA A 141 5.99 -21.30 6.52
C ALA A 141 6.71 -21.51 7.86
N ARG A 142 7.71 -20.66 8.15
CA ARG A 142 8.47 -20.68 9.42
C ARG A 142 7.58 -20.54 10.64
N ASN A 143 6.58 -19.68 10.56
CA ASN A 143 5.68 -19.36 11.69
C ASN A 143 4.36 -20.16 11.65
N GLY A 144 4.17 -21.05 10.68
CA GLY A 144 3.01 -21.93 10.58
C GLY A 144 1.68 -21.20 10.31
N LEU A 145 1.72 -20.04 9.62
CA LEU A 145 0.52 -19.30 9.31
C LEU A 145 -0.42 -20.11 8.40
N LYS A 146 -1.72 -19.93 8.61
CA LYS A 146 -2.78 -20.66 7.88
C LYS A 146 -3.35 -19.89 6.70
N ARG A 147 -3.09 -18.59 6.61
CA ARG A 147 -3.54 -17.73 5.53
C ARG A 147 -2.38 -16.86 5.04
N PRO A 148 -2.31 -16.56 3.74
CA PRO A 148 -1.29 -15.68 3.23
C PRO A 148 -1.55 -14.23 3.67
N ILE A 149 -0.48 -13.51 3.96
CA ILE A 149 -0.49 -12.06 4.12
C ILE A 149 -0.46 -11.45 2.72
N LEU A 150 -1.34 -10.49 2.46
CA LEU A 150 -1.42 -9.81 1.17
C LEU A 150 -0.42 -8.65 1.08
N VAL A 151 -0.17 -8.21 -0.14
CA VAL A 151 0.74 -7.10 -0.43
C VAL A 151 -0.04 -5.94 -1.05
N HIS A 152 0.20 -4.75 -0.54
CA HIS A 152 -0.26 -3.49 -1.10
C HIS A 152 0.94 -2.65 -1.50
N ALA A 153 1.08 -2.29 -2.77
CA ALA A 153 2.21 -1.51 -3.25
C ALA A 153 1.90 -0.01 -3.24
N ILE A 154 2.87 0.82 -2.85
CA ILE A 154 2.77 2.28 -3.02
C ILE A 154 3.58 2.68 -4.25
N LEU A 155 2.89 3.33 -5.21
CA LEU A 155 3.48 3.91 -6.42
C LEU A 155 3.90 5.34 -6.11
N GLU A 156 5.16 5.53 -5.76
CA GLU A 156 5.68 6.82 -5.32
C GLU A 156 7.08 7.14 -5.90
N THR A 157 7.47 6.38 -6.93
CA THR A 157 8.64 6.67 -7.77
C THR A 157 8.24 6.72 -9.25
N ALA A 158 8.97 7.48 -10.05
CA ALA A 158 8.74 7.54 -11.49
C ALA A 158 8.90 6.14 -12.14
N GLN A 159 9.86 5.34 -11.64
CA GLN A 159 10.09 3.98 -12.11
C GLN A 159 8.91 3.07 -11.79
N GLY A 160 8.37 3.12 -10.55
CA GLY A 160 7.20 2.33 -10.15
C GLY A 160 5.97 2.66 -10.99
N VAL A 161 5.72 3.94 -11.28
CA VAL A 161 4.62 4.34 -12.18
C VAL A 161 4.84 3.83 -13.60
N ASN A 162 6.08 3.84 -14.10
CA ASN A 162 6.39 3.30 -15.42
C ASN A 162 6.08 1.79 -15.50
N ASN A 163 6.34 1.05 -14.43
CA ASN A 163 6.19 -0.40 -14.34
C ASN A 163 4.85 -0.85 -13.73
N VAL A 164 3.88 0.05 -13.58
CA VAL A 164 2.61 -0.21 -12.86
C VAL A 164 1.89 -1.48 -13.31
N GLY A 165 1.87 -1.77 -14.61
CA GLY A 165 1.23 -2.97 -15.15
C GLY A 165 1.93 -4.27 -14.73
N ALA A 166 3.27 -4.28 -14.72
CA ALA A 166 4.07 -5.42 -14.27
C ALA A 166 3.89 -5.64 -12.76
N ILE A 167 3.95 -4.58 -11.96
CA ILE A 167 3.72 -4.60 -10.52
C ILE A 167 2.34 -5.20 -10.19
N ALA A 168 1.28 -4.70 -10.85
CA ALA A 168 -0.09 -5.19 -10.63
C ALA A 168 -0.27 -6.69 -10.90
N ALA A 169 0.54 -7.22 -11.82
CA ALA A 169 0.47 -8.61 -12.27
C ALA A 169 1.41 -9.56 -11.51
N ALA A 170 2.35 -9.04 -10.71
CA ALA A 170 3.52 -9.78 -10.26
C ALA A 170 3.24 -10.95 -9.31
N SER A 171 2.19 -10.86 -8.49
CA SER A 171 1.91 -11.89 -7.48
C SER A 171 0.41 -12.05 -7.23
N PRO A 172 -0.05 -13.27 -6.92
CA PRO A 172 -1.42 -13.49 -6.43
C PRO A 172 -1.69 -12.86 -5.06
N ARG A 173 -0.65 -12.40 -4.33
CA ARG A 173 -0.78 -11.69 -3.06
C ARG A 173 -1.17 -10.22 -3.23
N MET A 174 -1.07 -9.67 -4.44
CA MET A 174 -1.41 -8.27 -4.66
C MET A 174 -2.86 -7.98 -4.29
N GLN A 175 -3.05 -7.18 -3.22
CA GLN A 175 -4.36 -6.72 -2.78
C GLN A 175 -4.77 -5.43 -3.52
N GLY A 176 -3.81 -4.54 -3.73
CA GLY A 176 -4.05 -3.26 -4.36
C GLY A 176 -2.79 -2.41 -4.48
N MET A 177 -3.01 -1.19 -4.97
CA MET A 177 -1.95 -0.18 -5.07
C MET A 177 -2.49 1.19 -4.65
N SER A 178 -1.62 1.97 -4.00
CA SER A 178 -1.86 3.39 -3.69
C SER A 178 -0.91 4.28 -4.45
N LEU A 179 -1.37 5.49 -4.78
CA LEU A 179 -0.49 6.56 -5.24
C LEU A 179 0.10 7.31 -4.04
N GLY A 180 1.44 7.48 -3.99
CA GLY A 180 2.15 8.32 -3.02
C GLY A 180 2.61 9.63 -3.68
N PRO A 181 1.75 10.67 -3.76
CA PRO A 181 2.01 11.83 -4.61
C PRO A 181 3.17 12.70 -4.12
N ALA A 182 3.46 12.76 -2.83
CA ALA A 182 4.55 13.57 -2.29
C ALA A 182 5.92 13.06 -2.74
N ASP A 183 6.21 11.79 -2.51
CA ASP A 183 7.46 11.15 -2.93
C ASP A 183 7.56 11.04 -4.45
N LEU A 184 6.44 10.79 -5.12
CA LEU A 184 6.40 10.79 -6.58
C LEU A 184 6.74 12.15 -7.18
N ALA A 185 6.29 13.26 -6.55
CA ALA A 185 6.66 14.60 -6.97
C ALA A 185 8.18 14.83 -6.83
N ALA A 186 8.76 14.38 -5.73
CA ALA A 186 10.20 14.44 -5.51
C ALA A 186 10.97 13.61 -6.55
N SER A 187 10.52 12.35 -6.78
CA SER A 187 11.09 11.44 -7.78
C SER A 187 11.05 12.02 -9.21
N ARG A 188 10.02 12.82 -9.52
CA ARG A 188 9.83 13.49 -10.81
C ARG A 188 10.48 14.88 -10.89
N ALA A 189 11.17 15.33 -9.83
CA ALA A 189 11.70 16.70 -9.72
C ALA A 189 10.61 17.78 -9.98
N MET A 190 9.38 17.55 -9.53
CA MET A 190 8.28 18.49 -9.69
C MET A 190 8.45 19.66 -8.73
N LYS A 191 8.03 20.86 -9.18
CA LYS A 191 8.03 22.07 -8.34
C LYS A 191 6.88 22.12 -7.32
N THR A 192 5.92 21.22 -7.42
CA THR A 192 4.76 21.17 -6.54
C THR A 192 4.48 19.73 -6.11
N THR A 193 4.07 19.60 -4.87
CA THR A 193 3.64 18.32 -4.27
C THR A 193 2.16 18.32 -3.92
N ARG A 194 1.37 19.22 -4.56
CA ARG A 194 -0.06 19.32 -4.26
C ARG A 194 -0.73 17.96 -4.37
N VAL A 195 -1.36 17.54 -3.29
CA VAL A 195 -2.09 16.28 -3.17
C VAL A 195 -3.58 16.58 -3.22
N GLY A 196 -4.28 15.87 -4.11
CA GLY A 196 -5.74 15.98 -4.28
C GLY A 196 -6.21 17.27 -4.95
N GLY A 197 -7.25 17.13 -5.75
CA GLY A 197 -7.96 18.20 -6.42
C GLY A 197 -7.19 18.94 -7.52
N GLY A 198 -7.85 19.91 -8.13
CA GLY A 198 -7.29 20.69 -9.23
C GLY A 198 -6.08 21.54 -8.81
N HIS A 199 -5.09 21.63 -9.68
CA HIS A 199 -3.90 22.44 -9.45
C HIS A 199 -4.05 23.84 -10.11
N PRO A 200 -3.82 24.96 -9.40
CA PRO A 200 -3.99 26.31 -9.95
C PRO A 200 -3.17 26.58 -11.21
N GLY A 201 -1.98 26.02 -11.30
CA GLY A 201 -1.07 26.14 -12.45
C GLY A 201 -1.25 25.08 -13.54
N TYR A 202 -2.19 24.15 -13.38
CA TYR A 202 -2.49 23.10 -14.37
C TYR A 202 -3.95 23.20 -14.79
N ARG A 203 -4.16 23.78 -15.97
CA ARG A 203 -5.50 24.12 -16.47
C ARG A 203 -5.71 23.58 -17.87
N VAL A 204 -6.94 23.16 -18.14
CA VAL A 204 -7.42 22.81 -19.46
C VAL A 204 -8.34 23.94 -19.94
N LEU A 205 -8.14 24.39 -21.18
CA LEU A 205 -9.02 25.34 -21.84
C LEU A 205 -10.05 24.55 -22.67
N ALA A 206 -11.32 24.84 -22.47
CA ALA A 206 -12.37 24.33 -23.35
C ALA A 206 -12.27 25.01 -24.72
N ASP A 207 -12.77 24.34 -25.74
CA ASP A 207 -12.94 24.97 -27.05
C ASP A 207 -13.99 26.08 -26.96
N ALA A 208 -13.73 27.21 -27.60
CA ALA A 208 -14.70 28.28 -27.70
C ALA A 208 -15.81 27.91 -28.69
N ALA A 209 -17.05 28.28 -28.39
CA ALA A 209 -18.18 28.07 -29.32
C ALA A 209 -17.99 28.84 -30.63
N GLU A 210 -17.32 30.01 -30.52
CA GLU A 210 -16.95 30.88 -31.65
C GLU A 210 -15.49 31.35 -31.48
N ALA A 211 -14.81 31.63 -32.60
CA ALA A 211 -13.38 31.98 -32.61
C ALA A 211 -13.02 33.21 -31.75
N SER A 212 -13.99 34.11 -31.50
CA SER A 212 -13.83 35.31 -30.70
C SER A 212 -14.32 35.19 -29.25
N ALA A 213 -14.89 34.05 -28.87
CA ALA A 213 -15.39 33.82 -27.52
C ALA A 213 -14.29 33.54 -26.51
N GLU A 214 -14.47 34.01 -25.27
CA GLU A 214 -13.59 33.65 -24.17
C GLU A 214 -13.68 32.13 -23.87
N ARG A 215 -12.52 31.47 -23.73
CA ARG A 215 -12.47 30.06 -23.43
C ARG A 215 -12.63 29.82 -21.93
N ALA A 216 -13.60 29.00 -21.56
CA ALA A 216 -13.70 28.51 -20.20
C ALA A 216 -12.45 27.69 -19.83
N SER A 217 -11.95 27.87 -18.61
CA SER A 217 -10.79 27.13 -18.12
C SER A 217 -11.12 26.34 -16.87
N PHE A 218 -10.59 25.13 -16.80
CA PHE A 218 -10.80 24.20 -15.70
C PHE A 218 -9.47 23.80 -15.09
N GLN A 219 -9.39 23.72 -13.76
CA GLN A 219 -8.23 23.15 -13.09
C GLN A 219 -8.21 21.64 -13.29
N GLN A 220 -7.02 21.11 -13.53
CA GLN A 220 -6.78 19.66 -13.62
C GLN A 220 -5.95 19.17 -12.43
N ASP A 221 -6.15 17.92 -12.07
CA ASP A 221 -5.29 17.21 -11.13
C ASP A 221 -3.98 16.82 -11.85
N PRO A 222 -2.79 17.22 -11.35
CA PRO A 222 -1.52 16.85 -11.96
C PRO A 222 -1.25 15.35 -11.92
N TRP A 223 -1.99 14.61 -11.11
CA TRP A 223 -1.87 13.16 -10.96
C TRP A 223 -2.82 12.36 -11.86
N HIS A 224 -3.71 13.03 -12.58
CA HIS A 224 -4.77 12.39 -13.38
C HIS A 224 -4.25 11.23 -14.24
N TYR A 225 -3.21 11.45 -15.03
CA TYR A 225 -2.62 10.41 -15.88
C TYR A 225 -2.12 9.21 -15.07
N THR A 226 -1.46 9.47 -13.94
CA THR A 226 -0.92 8.41 -13.07
C THR A 226 -2.04 7.62 -12.40
N ILE A 227 -3.08 8.31 -11.95
CA ILE A 227 -4.27 7.70 -11.33
C ILE A 227 -4.95 6.77 -12.34
N VAL A 228 -5.22 7.23 -13.56
CA VAL A 228 -5.88 6.44 -14.60
C VAL A 228 -5.06 5.19 -14.93
N ARG A 229 -3.75 5.31 -15.13
CA ARG A 229 -2.87 4.16 -15.36
C ARG A 229 -2.89 3.14 -14.22
N MET A 230 -2.91 3.61 -12.98
CA MET A 230 -3.01 2.74 -11.81
C MET A 230 -4.36 2.03 -11.77
N VAL A 231 -5.46 2.76 -12.02
CA VAL A 231 -6.82 2.19 -12.07
C VAL A 231 -6.92 1.11 -13.15
N ASP A 232 -6.44 1.38 -14.35
CA ASP A 232 -6.45 0.41 -15.45
C ASP A 232 -5.63 -0.85 -15.11
N ALA A 233 -4.43 -0.66 -14.55
CA ALA A 233 -3.58 -1.78 -14.14
C ALA A 233 -4.23 -2.61 -13.02
N CYS A 234 -4.86 -1.97 -12.06
CA CYS A 234 -5.59 -2.64 -10.99
C CYS A 234 -6.80 -3.41 -11.53
N ALA A 235 -7.63 -2.77 -12.33
CA ALA A 235 -8.83 -3.39 -12.93
C ALA A 235 -8.47 -4.60 -13.79
N ALA A 236 -7.44 -4.49 -14.65
CA ALA A 236 -6.97 -5.59 -15.49
C ALA A 236 -6.47 -6.80 -14.68
N ASN A 237 -6.10 -6.61 -13.42
CA ASN A 237 -5.55 -7.64 -12.54
C ASN A 237 -6.48 -8.04 -11.38
N GLY A 238 -7.66 -7.45 -11.28
CA GLY A 238 -8.64 -7.73 -10.22
C GLY A 238 -8.14 -7.36 -8.81
N ILE A 239 -7.35 -6.28 -8.72
CA ILE A 239 -6.84 -5.70 -7.47
C ILE A 239 -7.40 -4.29 -7.29
N LYS A 240 -7.24 -3.70 -6.10
CA LYS A 240 -7.89 -2.44 -5.74
C LYS A 240 -6.98 -1.23 -5.94
N PRO A 241 -7.43 -0.15 -6.63
CA PRO A 241 -6.71 1.12 -6.66
C PRO A 241 -7.13 2.01 -5.48
N PHE A 242 -6.16 2.75 -4.93
CA PHE A 242 -6.38 3.72 -3.85
C PHE A 242 -5.69 5.04 -4.15
N TYR A 243 -6.36 6.14 -3.81
CA TYR A 243 -5.81 7.48 -3.84
C TYR A 243 -6.37 8.30 -2.69
N GLY A 244 -5.50 8.88 -1.84
CA GLY A 244 -5.89 9.70 -0.71
C GLY A 244 -4.70 10.37 -0.06
#